data_948edaced779a06d9560d1c1263b58ba
#
_entry.id   948edaced779a06d9560d1c1263b58ba
#
_cell.length_a   1.000
_cell.length_b   1.000
_cell.length_c   1.000
_cell.angle_alpha   90.00
_cell.angle_beta   90.00
_cell.angle_gamma   90.00
#
_symmetry.space_group_name_H-M   'P 1'
#
loop_
_entity.id
_entity.type
_entity.pdbx_description
1 polymer ?
#
loop_
_entity_poly.entity_id
_entity_poly.type
_entity_poly.pdbx_seq_one_letter_code
_entity_poly.pdbx_strand_id
1 'polypeptide(L)'
;MNPAYEGLYGKRTPDRIMRLEPEFAQSWYLRTKELIDKYEPELLYFDGPLPNGIYGQQLAAHFYNKNLSQKGVQKGVLTIKRERAGYTLDRECSGEDDLQKNPFLVDTTINPGWFYMGNSLNINDEGGDAGMSSAVQGEAKDKLRMTAGQIVDNLIDIVSKNGNMMLNVGLRPDGSLPETFRNELMKIGNWLKLNGEAIYDTRPFTVYGEGNFSAKAHQQQYADYLYAFTAKDIRFTTKKNTIYVFAMDWPGNEAILKIRHLNSK
;
A
#
# COMPACT_ATOMS: atom_id res chain seq x y z
N MET A 1 -25.16 10.36 -6.58
CA MET A 1 -25.08 10.96 -5.24
C MET A 1 -26.46 11.46 -4.83
N ASN A 2 -26.85 11.27 -3.57
CA ASN A 2 -28.12 11.77 -3.06
C ASN A 2 -28.01 13.28 -2.82
N PRO A 3 -28.90 14.14 -3.42
CA PRO A 3 -28.87 15.59 -3.23
C PRO A 3 -28.96 16.05 -1.76
N ALA A 4 -29.59 15.25 -0.90
CA ALA A 4 -29.68 15.53 0.54
C ALA A 4 -28.30 15.60 1.24
N TYR A 5 -27.26 15.03 0.64
CA TYR A 5 -25.90 14.97 1.19
C TYR A 5 -24.89 15.81 0.40
N GLU A 6 -25.37 16.73 -0.45
CA GLU A 6 -24.50 17.59 -1.28
C GLU A 6 -23.49 18.39 -0.43
N GLY A 7 -23.87 18.81 0.76
CA GLY A 7 -22.96 19.46 1.72
C GLY A 7 -21.79 18.60 2.21
N LEU A 8 -21.88 17.26 2.08
CA LEU A 8 -20.79 16.34 2.45
C LEU A 8 -19.82 16.09 1.29
N TYR A 9 -20.31 16.15 0.05
CA TYR A 9 -19.56 15.73 -1.13
C TYR A 9 -19.25 16.88 -2.10
N GLY A 10 -19.81 18.06 -1.90
CA GLY A 10 -19.78 19.17 -2.85
C GLY A 10 -20.73 18.95 -4.04
N LYS A 11 -20.95 20.01 -4.82
CA LYS A 11 -21.75 19.94 -6.03
C LYS A 11 -21.10 19.07 -7.08
N ARG A 12 -21.89 18.23 -7.75
CA ARG A 12 -21.42 17.43 -8.87
C ARG A 12 -21.11 18.34 -10.06
N THR A 13 -19.86 18.32 -10.54
CA THR A 13 -19.50 18.99 -11.80
C THR A 13 -19.68 18.03 -12.97
N PRO A 14 -20.21 18.48 -14.13
CA PRO A 14 -20.49 17.62 -15.28
C PRO A 14 -19.25 16.96 -15.91
N ASP A 15 -18.09 17.58 -15.75
CA ASP A 15 -16.83 17.23 -16.42
C ASP A 15 -15.93 16.30 -15.61
N ARG A 16 -16.40 15.69 -14.53
CA ARG A 16 -15.62 14.83 -13.59
C ARG A 16 -14.30 15.46 -13.09
N ILE A 17 -14.03 16.70 -13.43
CA ILE A 17 -12.91 17.45 -12.88
C ILE A 17 -13.35 17.94 -11.51
N MET A 18 -12.78 17.44 -10.43
CA MET A 18 -13.02 17.92 -9.07
C MET A 18 -12.47 19.34 -8.91
N ARG A 19 -13.15 20.30 -9.52
CA ARG A 19 -13.02 21.70 -9.10
C ARG A 19 -13.86 21.84 -7.84
N LEU A 20 -13.19 21.79 -6.70
CA LEU A 20 -13.88 22.02 -5.44
C LEU A 20 -14.31 23.48 -5.41
N GLU A 21 -15.60 23.72 -5.23
CA GLU A 21 -16.10 25.05 -4.89
C GLU A 21 -15.33 25.58 -3.67
N PRO A 22 -14.97 26.87 -3.63
CA PRO A 22 -14.13 27.43 -2.56
C PRO A 22 -14.65 27.13 -1.15
N GLU A 23 -15.96 27.18 -0.96
CA GLU A 23 -16.62 26.89 0.31
C GLU A 23 -16.48 25.41 0.70
N PHE A 24 -16.60 24.50 -0.26
CA PHE A 24 -16.37 23.08 -0.02
C PHE A 24 -14.89 22.79 0.28
N ALA A 25 -13.96 23.40 -0.44
CA ALA A 25 -12.53 23.27 -0.20
C ALA A 25 -12.15 23.77 1.20
N GLN A 26 -12.73 24.88 1.65
CA GLN A 26 -12.56 25.39 3.01
C GLN A 26 -13.14 24.43 4.05
N SER A 27 -14.36 23.93 3.83
CA SER A 27 -14.99 22.96 4.72
C SER A 27 -14.18 21.65 4.80
N TRP A 28 -13.66 21.16 3.67
CA TRP A 28 -12.77 20.01 3.63
C TRP A 28 -11.49 20.26 4.45
N TYR A 29 -10.87 21.42 4.28
CA TYR A 29 -9.68 21.79 5.05
C TYR A 29 -9.96 21.81 6.56
N LEU A 30 -11.03 22.46 6.98
CA LEU A 30 -11.38 22.58 8.41
C LEU A 30 -11.68 21.21 9.04
N ARG A 31 -12.41 20.34 8.35
CA ARG A 31 -12.70 18.98 8.83
C ARG A 31 -11.43 18.13 8.93
N THR A 32 -10.58 18.18 7.92
CA THR A 32 -9.33 17.42 7.94
C THR A 32 -8.36 17.96 8.99
N LYS A 33 -8.31 19.30 9.13
CA LYS A 33 -7.53 19.94 10.20
C LYS A 33 -8.02 19.51 11.58
N GLU A 34 -9.33 19.44 11.80
CA GLU A 34 -9.90 18.96 13.07
C GLU A 34 -9.46 17.51 13.39
N LEU A 35 -9.45 16.62 12.39
CA LEU A 35 -8.96 15.25 12.57
C LEU A 35 -7.47 15.24 12.97
N ILE A 36 -6.64 16.04 12.30
CA ILE A 36 -5.23 16.17 12.66
C ILE A 36 -5.07 16.68 14.09
N ASP A 37 -5.87 17.67 14.48
CA ASP A 37 -5.77 18.29 15.79
C ASP A 37 -6.22 17.38 16.92
N LYS A 38 -7.24 16.56 16.69
CA LYS A 38 -7.84 15.68 17.71
C LYS A 38 -7.10 14.34 17.85
N TYR A 39 -6.66 13.75 16.74
CA TYR A 39 -6.14 12.38 16.72
C TYR A 39 -4.64 12.27 16.48
N GLU A 40 -4.00 13.36 16.10
CA GLU A 40 -2.55 13.47 15.93
C GLU A 40 -1.93 12.32 15.10
N PRO A 41 -2.49 12.00 13.91
CA PRO A 41 -2.02 10.91 13.11
C PRO A 41 -0.56 11.12 12.68
N GLU A 42 0.19 10.03 12.57
CA GLU A 42 1.54 10.07 11.98
C GLU A 42 1.51 9.88 10.45
N LEU A 43 0.45 9.26 9.93
CA LEU A 43 0.22 9.09 8.50
C LEU A 43 -1.12 9.73 8.10
N LEU A 44 -1.09 10.57 7.08
CA LEU A 44 -2.28 11.00 6.31
C LEU A 44 -2.21 10.42 4.91
N TYR A 45 -3.22 9.65 4.55
CA TYR A 45 -3.37 9.07 3.23
C TYR A 45 -4.53 9.72 2.48
N PHE A 46 -4.27 10.16 1.26
CA PHE A 46 -5.29 10.68 0.34
C PHE A 46 -5.35 9.79 -0.89
N ASP A 47 -6.51 9.18 -1.09
CA ASP A 47 -6.84 8.41 -2.28
C ASP A 47 -7.06 9.33 -3.48
N GLY A 48 -5.97 9.89 -3.97
CA GLY A 48 -5.96 10.86 -5.04
C GLY A 48 -5.04 12.05 -4.76
N PRO A 49 -5.11 13.11 -5.55
CA PRO A 49 -4.35 14.33 -5.29
C PRO A 49 -4.96 15.11 -4.12
N LEU A 50 -4.13 15.87 -3.41
CA LEU A 50 -4.66 16.91 -2.53
C LEU A 50 -5.48 17.92 -3.35
N PRO A 51 -6.56 18.48 -2.76
CA PRO A 51 -7.31 19.54 -3.40
C PRO A 51 -6.39 20.64 -3.88
N ASN A 52 -6.59 21.08 -5.12
CA ASN A 52 -5.80 22.14 -5.72
C ASN A 52 -6.01 23.47 -4.97
N GLY A 53 -4.95 24.27 -4.94
CA GLY A 53 -4.96 25.60 -4.35
C GLY A 53 -4.41 25.66 -2.93
N ILE A 54 -4.72 26.79 -2.28
CA ILE A 54 -4.11 27.15 -1.00
C ILE A 54 -4.48 26.19 0.14
N TYR A 55 -5.66 25.59 0.14
CA TYR A 55 -6.13 24.75 1.23
C TYR A 55 -5.35 23.43 1.35
N GLY A 56 -4.98 22.80 0.25
CA GLY A 56 -4.14 21.61 0.28
C GLY A 56 -2.74 21.91 0.83
N GLN A 57 -2.15 23.03 0.42
CA GLN A 57 -0.85 23.48 0.93
C GLN A 57 -0.92 23.86 2.41
N GLN A 58 -1.97 24.57 2.84
CA GLN A 58 -2.17 24.92 4.24
C GLN A 58 -2.35 23.67 5.11
N LEU A 59 -3.07 22.66 4.61
CA LEU A 59 -3.24 21.40 5.33
C LEU A 59 -1.91 20.65 5.50
N ALA A 60 -1.12 20.53 4.44
CA ALA A 60 0.19 19.91 4.50
C ALA A 60 1.12 20.66 5.47
N ALA A 61 1.14 21.99 5.39
CA ALA A 61 1.93 22.81 6.31
C ALA A 61 1.46 22.64 7.76
N HIS A 62 0.15 22.64 8.01
CA HIS A 62 -0.40 22.42 9.35
C HIS A 62 0.00 21.05 9.91
N PHE A 63 -0.18 19.98 9.12
CA PHE A 63 0.17 18.63 9.51
C PHE A 63 1.66 18.48 9.87
N TYR A 64 2.54 18.93 8.99
CA TYR A 64 3.97 18.81 9.21
C TYR A 64 4.48 19.69 10.37
N ASN A 65 4.02 20.94 10.47
CA ASN A 65 4.40 21.83 11.54
C ASN A 65 3.91 21.34 12.91
N LYS A 66 2.68 20.84 12.98
CA LYS A 66 2.15 20.25 14.22
C LYS A 66 2.94 19.04 14.65
N ASN A 67 3.23 18.12 13.73
CA ASN A 67 4.02 16.93 14.02
C ASN A 67 5.44 17.31 14.52
N LEU A 68 6.09 18.28 13.86
CA LEU A 68 7.39 18.79 14.27
C LEU A 68 7.36 19.44 15.66
N SER A 69 6.36 20.30 15.93
CA SER A 69 6.25 20.99 17.22
C SER A 69 6.00 20.07 18.41
N GLN A 70 5.28 18.97 18.18
CA GLN A 70 4.97 18.01 19.23
C GLN A 70 6.09 17.00 19.51
N LYS A 71 6.82 16.59 18.47
CA LYS A 71 7.80 15.50 18.54
C LYS A 71 9.26 15.98 18.49
N GLY A 72 9.49 17.26 18.24
CA GLY A 72 10.83 17.83 18.06
C GLY A 72 11.54 17.40 16.78
N VAL A 73 10.99 16.40 16.08
CA VAL A 73 11.47 15.92 14.76
C VAL A 73 10.28 15.65 13.86
N GLN A 74 10.43 15.86 12.56
CA GLN A 74 9.39 15.55 11.59
C GLN A 74 9.28 14.04 11.40
N LYS A 75 8.15 13.45 11.81
CA LYS A 75 7.81 12.02 11.65
C LYS A 75 6.52 11.81 10.86
N GLY A 76 5.77 12.89 10.60
CA GLY A 76 4.53 12.81 9.84
C GLY A 76 4.78 12.43 8.39
N VAL A 77 3.95 11.56 7.85
CA VAL A 77 3.97 11.11 6.46
C VAL A 77 2.66 11.49 5.81
N LEU A 78 2.72 12.22 4.70
CA LEU A 78 1.56 12.54 3.87
C LEU A 78 1.72 11.83 2.54
N THR A 79 0.79 10.92 2.26
CA THR A 79 0.80 10.05 1.07
C THR A 79 -0.31 10.43 0.11
N ILE A 80 0.00 10.47 -1.17
CA ILE A 80 -0.93 10.73 -2.27
C ILE A 80 -0.67 9.80 -3.45
N LYS A 81 -1.68 9.53 -4.28
CA LYS A 81 -1.57 8.64 -5.46
C LYS A 81 -0.84 9.25 -6.67
N ARG A 82 -0.44 10.50 -6.63
CA ARG A 82 0.28 11.14 -7.73
C ARG A 82 1.58 11.74 -7.24
N GLU A 83 2.64 11.50 -7.99
CA GLU A 83 3.95 12.03 -7.67
C GLU A 83 3.94 13.56 -7.63
N ARG A 84 4.30 14.11 -6.46
CA ARG A 84 4.53 15.54 -6.23
C ARG A 84 5.63 15.71 -5.20
N ALA A 85 6.46 16.72 -5.39
CA ALA A 85 7.49 17.07 -4.42
C ALA A 85 6.90 17.34 -3.02
N GLY A 86 7.47 16.73 -2.00
CA GLY A 86 7.06 16.90 -0.60
C GLY A 86 6.04 15.89 -0.09
N TYR A 87 5.64 14.91 -0.90
CA TYR A 87 4.70 13.86 -0.52
C TYR A 87 5.29 12.48 -0.78
N THR A 88 4.86 11.49 0.01
CA THR A 88 5.16 10.08 -0.24
C THR A 88 4.23 9.57 -1.34
N LEU A 89 4.83 8.92 -2.32
CA LEU A 89 4.08 8.35 -3.45
C LEU A 89 3.43 7.03 -3.06
N ASP A 90 2.19 6.85 -3.44
CA ASP A 90 1.51 5.56 -3.40
C ASP A 90 1.56 4.87 -4.78
N ARG A 91 2.00 3.61 -4.78
CA ARG A 91 2.10 2.71 -5.93
C ARG A 91 1.00 1.66 -5.87
N GLU A 92 -0.23 2.06 -6.07
CA GLU A 92 -1.42 1.20 -5.96
C GLU A 92 -1.25 -0.15 -6.68
N CYS A 93 -1.30 -1.25 -5.91
CA CYS A 93 -1.21 -2.63 -6.40
C CYS A 93 -0.07 -2.88 -7.40
N SER A 94 1.07 -2.22 -7.19
CA SER A 94 2.24 -2.37 -8.05
C SER A 94 3.53 -2.27 -7.24
N GLY A 95 4.65 -2.63 -7.85
CA GLY A 95 5.98 -2.56 -7.24
C GLY A 95 6.93 -1.67 -8.03
N GLU A 96 8.12 -1.53 -7.50
CA GLU A 96 9.26 -0.91 -8.18
C GLU A 96 10.26 -1.98 -8.62
N ASP A 97 11.01 -1.72 -9.70
CA ASP A 97 12.06 -2.65 -10.13
C ASP A 97 13.36 -2.44 -9.38
N ASP A 98 13.62 -1.20 -8.98
CA ASP A 98 14.88 -0.79 -8.40
C ASP A 98 14.71 -0.19 -7.01
N LEU A 99 15.83 -0.10 -6.29
CA LEU A 99 15.94 0.59 -5.03
C LEU A 99 15.53 2.06 -5.19
N GLN A 100 14.54 2.50 -4.40
CA GLN A 100 14.05 3.87 -4.42
C GLN A 100 14.79 4.75 -3.42
N LYS A 101 15.18 5.94 -3.87
CA LYS A 101 15.83 6.95 -3.02
C LYS A 101 14.89 7.46 -1.92
N ASN A 102 13.65 7.70 -2.29
CA ASN A 102 12.60 8.17 -1.38
C ASN A 102 11.70 7.01 -0.97
N PRO A 103 11.23 6.99 0.27
CA PRO A 103 10.22 6.01 0.68
C PRO A 103 8.94 6.14 -0.17
N PHE A 104 8.29 5.01 -0.42
CA PHE A 104 6.99 4.94 -1.09
C PHE A 104 6.04 4.03 -0.32
N LEU A 105 4.75 4.15 -0.61
CA LEU A 105 3.72 3.27 -0.11
C LEU A 105 3.19 2.41 -1.26
N VAL A 106 2.79 1.19 -0.95
CA VAL A 106 1.99 0.35 -1.84
C VAL A 106 0.72 0.00 -1.08
N ASP A 107 -0.43 0.49 -1.55
CA ASP A 107 -1.70 -0.03 -1.10
C ASP A 107 -2.09 -1.23 -1.98
N THR A 108 -2.50 -2.31 -1.35
CA THR A 108 -2.95 -3.53 -2.01
C THR A 108 -4.06 -4.19 -1.22
N THR A 109 -4.67 -5.24 -1.74
CA THR A 109 -5.83 -5.89 -1.12
C THR A 109 -5.74 -7.41 -1.16
N ILE A 110 -6.19 -8.05 -0.06
CA ILE A 110 -6.28 -9.52 0.03
C ILE A 110 -7.48 -10.07 -0.75
N ASN A 111 -8.53 -9.27 -0.92
CA ASN A 111 -9.76 -9.66 -1.60
C ASN A 111 -9.78 -9.20 -3.07
N PRO A 112 -10.62 -9.81 -3.92
CA PRO A 112 -10.66 -9.51 -5.35
C PRO A 112 -11.00 -8.06 -5.71
N GLY A 113 -11.67 -7.35 -4.83
CA GLY A 113 -11.98 -5.92 -4.95
C GLY A 113 -11.53 -5.15 -3.71
N TRP A 114 -11.71 -3.82 -3.70
CA TRP A 114 -11.43 -2.99 -2.54
C TRP A 114 -12.43 -3.19 -1.40
N PHE A 115 -13.62 -3.75 -1.71
CA PHE A 115 -14.71 -3.97 -0.78
C PHE A 115 -15.04 -5.45 -0.68
N TYR A 116 -15.75 -5.85 0.38
CA TYR A 116 -16.34 -7.16 0.47
C TYR A 116 -17.44 -7.30 -0.58
N MET A 117 -17.28 -8.24 -1.50
CA MET A 117 -18.16 -8.40 -2.66
C MET A 117 -19.36 -9.35 -2.39
N GLY A 118 -19.37 -10.07 -1.26
CA GLY A 118 -20.43 -11.03 -0.96
C GLY A 118 -20.57 -12.12 -2.02
N ASN A 119 -21.83 -12.48 -2.32
CA ASN A 119 -22.17 -13.43 -3.39
C ASN A 119 -22.39 -12.75 -4.76
N SER A 120 -22.32 -11.42 -4.81
CA SER A 120 -22.68 -10.62 -5.97
C SER A 120 -21.45 -10.09 -6.67
N LEU A 121 -20.81 -10.92 -7.47
CA LEU A 121 -19.99 -10.43 -8.58
C LEU A 121 -20.92 -10.14 -9.77
N ASN A 122 -21.79 -9.17 -9.68
CA ASN A 122 -22.35 -8.54 -10.88
C ASN A 122 -21.28 -7.63 -11.46
N ILE A 123 -20.49 -8.16 -12.38
CA ILE A 123 -19.40 -7.50 -13.14
C ILE A 123 -19.95 -6.34 -14.00
N ASN A 124 -21.25 -6.11 -14.00
CA ASN A 124 -21.94 -5.09 -14.79
C ASN A 124 -22.21 -3.78 -14.03
N ASP A 125 -21.75 -3.65 -12.79
CA ASP A 125 -21.78 -2.35 -12.12
C ASP A 125 -20.71 -1.43 -12.74
N GLU A 126 -21.17 -0.48 -13.55
CA GLU A 126 -20.38 0.50 -14.32
C GLU A 126 -19.49 1.43 -13.46
N GLY A 127 -19.22 1.08 -12.22
CA GLY A 127 -18.41 1.84 -11.26
C GLY A 127 -17.25 1.08 -10.61
N GLY A 128 -17.08 -0.20 -10.90
CA GLY A 128 -15.96 -1.01 -10.41
C GLY A 128 -14.74 -0.83 -11.31
N ASP A 129 -13.57 -0.65 -10.70
CA ASP A 129 -12.28 -0.62 -11.40
C ASP A 129 -12.15 -1.89 -12.27
N ALA A 130 -12.31 -1.74 -13.58
CA ALA A 130 -12.38 -2.86 -14.55
C ALA A 130 -11.11 -3.75 -14.53
N GLY A 131 -9.99 -3.25 -13.99
CA GLY A 131 -8.75 -4.00 -13.83
C GLY A 131 -8.79 -5.06 -12.74
N MET A 132 -9.62 -4.88 -11.70
CA MET A 132 -9.72 -5.84 -10.60
C MET A 132 -10.78 -6.93 -10.83
N SER A 133 -11.80 -6.66 -11.63
CA SER A 133 -12.89 -7.62 -11.90
C SER A 133 -12.51 -8.75 -12.83
N SER A 134 -11.53 -8.54 -13.73
CA SER A 134 -11.12 -9.56 -14.71
C SER A 134 -10.35 -10.74 -14.10
N ALA A 135 -9.82 -10.61 -12.89
CA ALA A 135 -9.06 -11.66 -12.22
C ALA A 135 -9.96 -12.71 -11.51
N VAL A 136 -11.27 -12.51 -11.47
CA VAL A 136 -12.18 -13.35 -10.70
C VAL A 136 -13.27 -13.94 -11.57
N GLN A 137 -13.02 -15.10 -12.17
CA GLN A 137 -14.08 -15.93 -12.77
C GLN A 137 -14.55 -16.99 -11.76
N GLY A 138 -15.86 -17.02 -11.47
CA GLY A 138 -16.51 -18.05 -10.64
C GLY A 138 -17.22 -17.54 -9.39
N GLU A 139 -17.98 -18.40 -8.72
CA GLU A 139 -18.70 -18.10 -7.48
C GLU A 139 -17.73 -17.63 -6.38
N ALA A 140 -17.74 -16.34 -6.10
CA ALA A 140 -16.68 -15.68 -5.33
C ALA A 140 -17.09 -15.39 -3.90
N LYS A 141 -17.62 -16.38 -3.21
CA LYS A 141 -17.82 -16.30 -1.77
C LYS A 141 -16.46 -16.39 -1.08
N ASP A 142 -16.04 -15.31 -0.45
CA ASP A 142 -14.79 -15.24 0.33
C ASP A 142 -13.51 -15.65 -0.47
N LYS A 143 -13.47 -15.35 -1.78
CA LYS A 143 -12.33 -15.65 -2.63
C LYS A 143 -11.16 -14.72 -2.31
N LEU A 144 -9.97 -15.29 -2.28
CA LEU A 144 -8.73 -14.53 -2.11
C LEU A 144 -8.24 -14.02 -3.48
N ARG A 145 -7.71 -12.80 -3.49
CA ARG A 145 -6.89 -12.29 -4.59
C ARG A 145 -5.45 -12.79 -4.47
N MET A 146 -4.93 -12.78 -3.23
CA MET A 146 -3.58 -13.26 -2.92
C MET A 146 -3.60 -14.16 -1.69
N THR A 147 -2.75 -15.17 -1.70
CA THR A 147 -2.46 -16.00 -0.53
C THR A 147 -1.52 -15.28 0.44
N ALA A 148 -1.43 -15.77 1.67
CA ALA A 148 -0.48 -15.24 2.66
C ALA A 148 0.97 -15.26 2.15
N GLY A 149 1.39 -16.31 1.44
CA GLY A 149 2.74 -16.39 0.85
C GLY A 149 2.97 -15.26 -0.14
N GLN A 150 2.07 -15.05 -1.10
CA GLN A 150 2.20 -13.97 -2.08
C GLN A 150 2.22 -12.57 -1.43
N ILE A 151 1.42 -12.36 -0.37
CA ILE A 151 1.43 -11.09 0.37
C ILE A 151 2.76 -10.88 1.10
N VAL A 152 3.31 -11.93 1.70
CA VAL A 152 4.62 -11.87 2.37
C VAL A 152 5.74 -11.62 1.36
N ASP A 153 5.73 -12.27 0.22
CA ASP A 153 6.72 -12.06 -0.84
C ASP A 153 6.68 -10.62 -1.36
N ASN A 154 5.50 -10.09 -1.61
CA ASN A 154 5.31 -8.70 -1.99
C ASN A 154 5.80 -7.74 -0.89
N LEU A 155 5.51 -8.02 0.38
CA LEU A 155 6.00 -7.23 1.49
C LEU A 155 7.53 -7.19 1.55
N ILE A 156 8.18 -8.33 1.40
CA ILE A 156 9.65 -8.43 1.40
C ILE A 156 10.22 -7.62 0.22
N ASP A 157 9.67 -7.79 -0.98
CA ASP A 157 10.11 -7.08 -2.18
C ASP A 157 9.97 -5.56 -2.02
N ILE A 158 8.82 -5.09 -1.55
CA ILE A 158 8.53 -3.67 -1.30
C ILE A 158 9.50 -3.08 -0.27
N VAL A 159 9.68 -3.75 0.88
CA VAL A 159 10.53 -3.23 1.96
C VAL A 159 12.00 -3.21 1.56
N SER A 160 12.47 -4.21 0.80
CA SER A 160 13.84 -4.24 0.29
C SER A 160 14.17 -3.07 -0.63
N LYS A 161 13.15 -2.45 -1.24
CA LYS A 161 13.27 -1.32 -2.19
C LYS A 161 12.94 0.04 -1.59
N ASN A 162 12.85 0.14 -0.25
CA ASN A 162 12.52 1.35 0.52
C ASN A 162 11.01 1.66 0.56
N GLY A 163 10.16 0.68 0.35
CA GLY A 163 8.71 0.84 0.42
C GLY A 163 8.09 0.39 1.73
N ASN A 164 6.82 0.72 1.89
CA ASN A 164 5.94 0.21 2.94
C ASN A 164 4.66 -0.32 2.28
N MET A 165 4.03 -1.31 2.89
CA MET A 165 2.80 -1.90 2.37
C MET A 165 1.62 -1.59 3.29
N MET A 166 0.49 -1.21 2.70
CA MET A 166 -0.80 -1.09 3.34
C MET A 166 -1.73 -2.16 2.74
N LEU A 167 -2.14 -3.12 3.56
CA LEU A 167 -3.01 -4.22 3.11
C LEU A 167 -4.46 -3.91 3.45
N ASN A 168 -5.27 -3.73 2.41
CA ASN A 168 -6.71 -3.60 2.55
C ASN A 168 -7.37 -4.97 2.77
N VAL A 169 -8.37 -4.99 3.65
CA VAL A 169 -9.15 -6.17 3.99
C VAL A 169 -10.63 -5.82 4.01
N GLY A 170 -11.40 -6.40 3.09
CA GLY A 170 -12.85 -6.18 3.02
C GLY A 170 -13.60 -6.87 4.16
N LEU A 171 -14.30 -6.10 4.97
CA LEU A 171 -15.18 -6.61 6.03
C LEU A 171 -16.59 -6.84 5.51
N ARG A 172 -17.30 -7.81 6.09
CA ARG A 172 -18.74 -7.97 5.86
C ARG A 172 -19.53 -6.77 6.37
N PRO A 173 -20.79 -6.55 5.93
CA PRO A 173 -21.60 -5.43 6.39
C PRO A 173 -21.84 -5.37 7.90
N ASP A 174 -21.76 -6.49 8.60
CA ASP A 174 -21.85 -6.58 10.06
C ASP A 174 -20.51 -6.29 10.78
N GLY A 175 -19.47 -5.95 10.04
CA GLY A 175 -18.13 -5.72 10.55
C GLY A 175 -17.30 -6.99 10.80
N SER A 176 -17.85 -8.17 10.55
CA SER A 176 -17.10 -9.41 10.71
C SER A 176 -16.12 -9.65 9.57
N LEU A 177 -15.05 -10.39 9.86
CA LEU A 177 -14.04 -10.77 8.89
C LEU A 177 -14.39 -12.16 8.31
N PRO A 178 -14.40 -12.35 6.98
CA PRO A 178 -14.49 -13.67 6.39
C PRO A 178 -13.42 -14.62 6.94
N GLU A 179 -13.78 -15.86 7.21
CA GLU A 179 -12.87 -16.82 7.83
C GLU A 179 -11.65 -17.11 6.95
N THR A 180 -11.83 -17.19 5.64
CA THR A 180 -10.73 -17.31 4.67
C THR A 180 -9.72 -16.19 4.80
N PHE A 181 -10.17 -14.93 4.88
CA PHE A 181 -9.28 -13.78 5.05
C PHE A 181 -8.60 -13.80 6.42
N ARG A 182 -9.36 -14.12 7.47
CA ARG A 182 -8.83 -14.26 8.82
C ARG A 182 -7.69 -15.30 8.87
N ASN A 183 -7.88 -16.45 8.24
CA ASN A 183 -6.89 -17.51 8.21
C ASN A 183 -5.60 -17.08 7.49
N GLU A 184 -5.71 -16.39 6.36
CA GLU A 184 -4.53 -15.85 5.67
C GLU A 184 -3.83 -14.76 6.50
N LEU A 185 -4.57 -13.84 7.11
CA LEU A 185 -3.99 -12.81 7.99
C LEU A 185 -3.27 -13.44 9.19
N MET A 186 -3.81 -14.53 9.75
CA MET A 186 -3.14 -15.25 10.85
C MET A 186 -1.84 -15.91 10.38
N LYS A 187 -1.78 -16.44 9.15
CA LYS A 187 -0.52 -16.96 8.57
C LYS A 187 0.52 -15.85 8.41
N ILE A 188 0.13 -14.69 7.86
CA ILE A 188 1.00 -13.52 7.74
C ILE A 188 1.49 -13.08 9.13
N GLY A 189 0.57 -12.96 10.10
CA GLY A 189 0.91 -12.58 11.47
C GLY A 189 1.88 -13.55 12.15
N ASN A 190 1.71 -14.85 11.94
CA ASN A 190 2.62 -15.86 12.47
C ASN A 190 4.00 -15.79 11.80
N TRP A 191 4.05 -15.56 10.49
CA TRP A 191 5.30 -15.34 9.78
C TRP A 191 6.03 -14.09 10.31
N LEU A 192 5.32 -13.00 10.52
CA LEU A 192 5.85 -11.74 11.05
C LEU A 192 6.32 -11.87 12.51
N LYS A 193 5.70 -12.72 13.34
CA LYS A 193 6.19 -13.00 14.70
C LYS A 193 7.59 -13.62 14.70
N LEU A 194 7.91 -14.42 13.69
CA LEU A 194 9.21 -15.09 13.56
C LEU A 194 10.23 -14.21 12.82
N ASN A 195 9.80 -13.52 11.76
CA ASN A 195 10.67 -12.86 10.81
C ASN A 195 10.57 -11.33 10.81
N GLY A 196 9.68 -10.76 11.64
CA GLY A 196 9.39 -9.32 11.63
C GLY A 196 10.60 -8.44 11.97
N GLU A 197 11.61 -8.96 12.66
CA GLU A 197 12.86 -8.25 12.89
C GLU A 197 13.54 -7.82 11.58
N ALA A 198 13.42 -8.66 10.54
CA ALA A 198 13.97 -8.42 9.22
C ALA A 198 13.09 -7.47 8.35
N ILE A 199 11.92 -7.09 8.86
CA ILE A 199 10.96 -6.20 8.19
C ILE A 199 10.86 -4.85 8.91
N TYR A 200 10.56 -4.88 10.23
CA TYR A 200 10.26 -3.67 10.99
C TYR A 200 11.52 -2.86 11.35
N ASP A 201 11.44 -1.54 11.17
CA ASP A 201 12.55 -0.60 11.41
C ASP A 201 13.80 -0.89 10.60
N THR A 202 13.68 -1.60 9.49
CA THR A 202 14.78 -1.87 8.58
C THR A 202 14.99 -0.72 7.59
N ARG A 203 16.10 -0.78 6.90
CA ARG A 203 16.43 0.05 5.73
C ARG A 203 16.88 -0.85 4.59
N PRO A 204 16.77 -0.40 3.35
CA PRO A 204 17.37 -1.13 2.24
C PRO A 204 18.88 -1.33 2.44
N PHE A 205 19.38 -2.41 1.90
CA PHE A 205 20.81 -2.58 1.71
C PHE A 205 21.31 -1.76 0.51
N THR A 206 22.60 -1.79 0.21
CA THR A 206 23.18 -1.08 -0.95
C THR A 206 22.63 -1.53 -2.29
N VAL A 207 22.12 -2.76 -2.34
CA VAL A 207 21.30 -3.32 -3.41
C VAL A 207 20.05 -3.95 -2.80
N TYR A 208 18.91 -3.88 -3.48
CA TYR A 208 17.68 -4.43 -2.93
C TYR A 208 17.65 -5.97 -2.95
N GLY A 209 18.39 -6.58 -3.87
CA GLY A 209 18.39 -8.04 -4.03
C GLY A 209 19.15 -8.54 -5.24
N GLU A 210 18.98 -9.83 -5.50
CA GLU A 210 19.49 -10.54 -6.66
C GLU A 210 18.36 -11.38 -7.29
N GLY A 211 18.54 -11.78 -8.54
CA GLY A 211 17.57 -12.57 -9.30
C GLY A 211 17.09 -11.86 -10.54
N ASN A 212 16.08 -12.43 -11.20
CA ASN A 212 15.57 -11.92 -12.47
C ASN A 212 14.14 -11.40 -12.39
N PHE A 213 13.56 -11.36 -11.20
CA PHE A 213 12.19 -10.83 -11.03
C PHE A 213 12.15 -9.34 -11.38
N SER A 214 11.15 -8.96 -12.17
CA SER A 214 10.85 -7.57 -12.53
C SER A 214 9.37 -7.27 -12.30
N ALA A 215 9.08 -6.31 -11.44
CA ALA A 215 7.72 -5.82 -11.23
C ALA A 215 7.17 -5.14 -12.50
N LYS A 216 8.02 -4.45 -13.26
CA LYS A 216 7.64 -3.79 -14.53
C LYS A 216 7.31 -4.75 -15.65
N ALA A 217 7.82 -5.99 -15.63
CA ALA A 217 7.41 -7.02 -16.57
C ALA A 217 5.90 -7.34 -16.44
N HIS A 218 5.30 -7.01 -15.31
CA HIS A 218 3.89 -7.17 -15.00
C HIS A 218 3.18 -5.80 -15.02
N GLN A 219 3.40 -5.00 -16.05
CA GLN A 219 3.04 -3.56 -16.16
C GLN A 219 1.54 -3.24 -16.15
N GLN A 220 0.69 -4.20 -15.87
CA GLN A 220 -0.73 -3.91 -15.65
C GLN A 220 -0.92 -3.37 -14.23
N GLN A 221 -1.57 -2.24 -14.11
CA GLN A 221 -2.09 -1.78 -12.82
C GLN A 221 -2.87 -2.93 -12.17
N TYR A 222 -2.69 -3.14 -10.87
CA TYR A 222 -3.27 -4.26 -10.12
C TYR A 222 -2.73 -5.66 -10.47
N ALA A 223 -1.48 -5.77 -10.93
CA ALA A 223 -0.87 -7.06 -11.30
C ALA A 223 0.02 -7.69 -10.22
N ASP A 224 0.12 -7.10 -9.05
CA ASP A 224 0.94 -7.59 -7.92
C ASP A 224 0.57 -9.01 -7.45
N TYR A 225 -0.67 -9.46 -7.67
CA TYR A 225 -1.06 -10.85 -7.40
C TYR A 225 -0.45 -11.86 -8.37
N LEU A 226 0.09 -11.41 -9.51
CA LEU A 226 0.75 -12.25 -10.51
C LEU A 226 2.25 -12.43 -10.22
N TYR A 227 2.78 -11.74 -9.20
CA TYR A 227 4.19 -11.85 -8.87
C TYR A 227 4.52 -13.26 -8.43
N ALA A 228 5.46 -13.88 -9.15
CA ALA A 228 5.96 -15.21 -8.87
C ALA A 228 7.47 -15.13 -8.73
N PHE A 229 7.93 -15.25 -7.51
CA PHE A 229 9.35 -15.34 -7.20
C PHE A 229 9.84 -16.77 -7.26
N THR A 230 11.14 -16.94 -7.39
CA THR A 230 11.82 -18.23 -7.38
C THR A 230 12.87 -18.26 -6.28
N ALA A 231 13.38 -19.43 -5.97
CA ALA A 231 14.49 -19.59 -5.02
C ALA A 231 15.80 -18.91 -5.46
N LYS A 232 15.88 -18.41 -6.70
CA LYS A 232 17.00 -17.60 -7.20
C LYS A 232 16.83 -16.10 -6.96
N ASP A 233 15.63 -15.69 -6.59
CA ASP A 233 15.35 -14.31 -6.24
C ASP A 233 15.64 -14.11 -4.76
N ILE A 234 16.58 -13.22 -4.48
CA ILE A 234 17.04 -12.89 -3.12
C ILE A 234 16.70 -11.42 -2.84
N ARG A 235 16.31 -11.12 -1.61
CA ARG A 235 16.08 -9.73 -1.16
C ARG A 235 16.90 -9.44 0.09
N PHE A 236 17.25 -8.17 0.27
CA PHE A 236 18.07 -7.71 1.38
C PHE A 236 17.39 -6.57 2.12
N THR A 237 17.45 -6.63 3.45
CA THR A 237 17.18 -5.50 4.32
C THR A 237 18.29 -5.36 5.34
N THR A 238 18.40 -4.20 5.98
CA THR A 238 19.41 -3.96 7.01
C THR A 238 18.80 -3.33 8.25
N LYS A 239 19.36 -3.69 9.40
CA LYS A 239 19.03 -3.03 10.67
C LYS A 239 20.30 -2.95 11.52
N LYS A 240 20.75 -1.74 11.83
CA LYS A 240 22.03 -1.51 12.50
C LYS A 240 23.20 -2.17 11.73
N ASN A 241 23.85 -3.15 12.33
CA ASN A 241 24.99 -3.86 11.75
C ASN A 241 24.59 -5.24 11.19
N THR A 242 23.30 -5.50 11.05
CA THR A 242 22.80 -6.80 10.58
C THR A 242 22.22 -6.65 9.17
N ILE A 243 22.57 -7.57 8.29
CA ILE A 243 21.96 -7.75 6.96
C ILE A 243 21.05 -8.97 7.05
N TYR A 244 19.79 -8.79 6.70
CA TYR A 244 18.82 -9.88 6.54
C TYR A 244 18.76 -10.28 5.08
N VAL A 245 18.71 -11.58 4.83
CA VAL A 245 18.68 -12.18 3.50
C VAL A 245 17.44 -13.04 3.39
N PHE A 246 16.60 -12.74 2.42
CA PHE A 246 15.41 -13.52 2.12
C PHE A 246 15.63 -14.31 0.83
N ALA A 247 15.51 -15.64 0.90
CA ALA A 247 15.26 -16.46 -0.29
C ALA A 247 13.76 -16.41 -0.56
N MET A 248 13.37 -15.95 -1.75
CA MET A 248 11.96 -15.66 -2.06
C MET A 248 11.12 -16.91 -2.37
N ASP A 249 11.75 -18.07 -2.41
CA ASP A 249 11.11 -19.37 -2.47
C ASP A 249 12.05 -20.41 -1.84
N TRP A 250 11.54 -21.60 -1.54
CA TRP A 250 12.31 -22.66 -0.93
C TRP A 250 13.31 -23.26 -1.94
N PRO A 251 14.63 -23.17 -1.70
CA PRO A 251 15.64 -23.62 -2.64
C PRO A 251 15.80 -25.15 -2.68
N GLY A 252 15.12 -25.88 -1.83
CA GLY A 252 15.27 -27.31 -1.66
C GLY A 252 16.19 -27.68 -0.48
N ASN A 253 16.11 -28.96 -0.06
CA ASN A 253 16.98 -29.48 0.99
C ASN A 253 18.44 -29.47 0.53
N GLU A 254 19.33 -29.05 1.43
CA GLU A 254 20.81 -29.01 1.18
C GLU A 254 21.24 -28.10 0.00
N ALA A 255 20.36 -27.23 -0.47
CA ALA A 255 20.72 -26.31 -1.54
C ALA A 255 21.73 -25.25 -1.06
N ILE A 256 22.73 -24.98 -1.91
CA ILE A 256 23.69 -23.90 -1.66
C ILE A 256 23.22 -22.65 -2.38
N LEU A 257 22.88 -21.62 -1.59
CA LEU A 257 22.59 -20.29 -2.13
C LEU A 257 23.89 -19.50 -2.28
N LYS A 258 24.21 -19.12 -3.51
CA LYS A 258 25.34 -18.25 -3.81
C LYS A 258 24.88 -16.79 -3.84
N ILE A 259 25.30 -16.01 -2.85
CA ILE A 259 24.96 -14.59 -2.73
C ILE A 259 26.16 -13.76 -3.19
N ARG A 260 25.99 -13.01 -4.29
CA ARG A 260 27.09 -12.31 -4.96
C ARG A 260 27.46 -10.99 -4.28
N HIS A 261 26.48 -10.29 -3.71
CA HIS A 261 26.67 -8.95 -3.13
C HIS A 261 27.09 -8.97 -1.65
N LEU A 262 27.26 -10.14 -1.04
CA LEU A 262 27.78 -10.30 0.32
C LEU A 262 29.22 -10.83 0.35
N ASN A 263 30.05 -10.41 -0.58
CA ASN A 263 31.47 -10.79 -0.54
C ASN A 263 32.13 -10.09 0.65
N SER A 264 32.77 -10.88 1.53
CA SER A 264 33.70 -10.34 2.52
C SER A 264 34.85 -9.64 1.78
N LYS A 265 35.04 -8.35 2.04
CA LYS A 265 36.32 -7.70 1.73
C LYS A 265 37.33 -8.06 2.79
#